data_697e1b477b692beb8bcc3cae7c771f7d
#
_entry.id   697e1b477b692beb8bcc3cae7c771f7d
#
_cell.length_a   1.000
_cell.length_b   1.000
_cell.length_c   1.000
_cell.angle_alpha   90.00
_cell.angle_beta   90.00
_cell.angle_gamma   90.00
#
_symmetry.space_group_name_H-M   'P 1'
#
loop_
_entity.id
_entity.type
_entity.pdbx_description
1 polymer ?
#
loop_
_entity_poly.entity_id
_entity_poly.type
_entity_poly.pdbx_seq_one_letter_code
_entity_poly.pdbx_strand_id
1 'polypeptide(L)'
;ESIGMSLEGCATALAVSGKKRRIAFDSGLAVMDLIKKDVRPRDIMTKKAFENAIRVDMALGGSTNTALHIPAIAHEAGVSLPLNMFDKISRTTPQICSVRPGGEDFIEDIEYAGGIPAVLKELRSKIYDLQTVNLKSTHKIIRSAVNQNPEVIRPIAKAFKKQGGIAVLYGNIATDGAIVKQSAVALEMMKFKGKAVCFDSEEAAMKKIMAGKVKAGQVVIVRYEGPKGG
;
A
#
# COMPACT_ATOMS: atom_id res chain seq x y z
N GLU A 1 5.08 -2.77 8.38
CA GLU A 1 5.25 -1.80 9.49
C GLU A 1 3.88 -1.31 9.97
N SER A 2 3.00 -0.85 9.07
CA SER A 2 1.70 -0.29 9.43
C SER A 2 0.70 -1.28 10.05
N ILE A 3 0.84 -2.59 9.82
CA ILE A 3 0.10 -3.63 10.55
C ILE A 3 0.59 -3.73 12.00
N GLY A 4 1.81 -3.27 12.29
CA GLY A 4 2.47 -3.42 13.57
C GLY A 4 3.36 -4.66 13.70
N MET A 5 3.63 -5.37 12.59
CA MET A 5 4.38 -6.64 12.56
C MET A 5 5.87 -6.47 12.23
N SER A 6 6.36 -5.25 12.10
CA SER A 6 7.79 -4.96 12.01
C SER A 6 8.18 -3.73 12.80
N LEU A 7 9.45 -3.61 13.13
CA LEU A 7 9.98 -2.47 13.86
C LEU A 7 9.91 -1.18 13.03
N GLU A 8 9.91 -0.05 13.71
CA GLU A 8 9.86 1.29 13.12
C GLU A 8 11.03 1.51 12.14
N GLY A 9 10.70 2.02 10.95
CA GLY A 9 11.65 2.27 9.86
C GLY A 9 12.02 1.05 9.04
N CYS A 10 11.49 -0.14 9.35
CA CYS A 10 11.80 -1.35 8.58
C CYS A 10 11.32 -1.26 7.13
N ALA A 11 10.14 -0.67 6.89
CA ALA A 11 9.54 -0.63 5.55
C ALA A 11 10.28 0.29 4.57
N THR A 12 10.87 1.39 5.06
CA THR A 12 11.47 2.42 4.22
C THR A 12 12.99 2.39 4.22
N ALA A 13 13.63 1.78 5.24
CA ALA A 13 15.10 1.66 5.29
C ALA A 13 15.62 0.88 4.07
N LEU A 14 16.59 1.47 3.36
CA LEU A 14 17.23 0.86 2.20
C LEU A 14 17.87 -0.50 2.57
N ALA A 15 17.71 -1.50 1.71
CA ALA A 15 18.19 -2.86 1.94
C ALA A 15 19.69 -2.93 2.24
N VAL A 16 20.47 -2.06 1.60
CA VAL A 16 21.95 -2.00 1.75
C VAL A 16 22.41 -1.12 2.91
N SER A 17 21.50 -0.41 3.60
CA SER A 17 21.87 0.54 4.65
C SER A 17 22.27 -0.14 5.96
N GLY A 18 23.16 0.50 6.71
CA GLY A 18 23.48 0.10 8.08
C GLY A 18 22.26 0.14 9.02
N LYS A 19 21.30 1.04 8.77
CA LYS A 19 20.02 1.10 9.48
C LYS A 19 19.24 -0.20 9.34
N LYS A 20 19.13 -0.75 8.11
CA LYS A 20 18.43 -2.01 7.86
C LYS A 20 19.04 -3.18 8.64
N ARG A 21 20.38 -3.24 8.70
CA ARG A 21 21.09 -4.27 9.47
C ARG A 21 20.84 -4.15 10.98
N ARG A 22 20.84 -2.93 11.53
CA ARG A 22 20.50 -2.70 12.94
C ARG A 22 19.06 -3.13 13.24
N ILE A 23 18.09 -2.74 12.40
CA ILE A 23 16.70 -3.16 12.56
C ILE A 23 16.56 -4.69 12.53
N ALA A 24 17.30 -5.38 11.67
CA ALA A 24 17.31 -6.85 11.63
C ALA A 24 17.82 -7.45 12.96
N PHE A 25 18.91 -6.92 13.51
CA PHE A 25 19.43 -7.33 14.82
C PHE A 25 18.41 -7.06 15.94
N ASP A 26 17.87 -5.85 16.01
CA ASP A 26 16.89 -5.41 17.01
C ASP A 26 15.59 -6.23 16.91
N SER A 27 15.21 -6.70 15.71
CA SER A 27 14.07 -7.59 15.51
C SER A 27 14.25 -8.92 16.23
N GLY A 28 15.48 -9.47 16.23
CA GLY A 28 15.82 -10.67 16.99
C GLY A 28 15.66 -10.47 18.50
N LEU A 29 16.06 -9.32 19.02
CA LEU A 29 15.86 -8.99 20.45
C LEU A 29 14.38 -8.81 20.77
N ALA A 30 13.63 -8.11 19.90
CA ALA A 30 12.20 -7.87 20.09
C ALA A 30 11.39 -9.17 20.14
N VAL A 31 11.73 -10.15 19.31
CA VAL A 31 11.08 -11.49 19.35
C VAL A 31 11.21 -12.15 20.72
N MET A 32 12.36 -12.04 21.37
CA MET A 32 12.55 -12.59 22.72
C MET A 32 11.66 -11.93 23.75
N ASP A 33 11.43 -10.64 23.65
CA ASP A 33 10.52 -9.91 24.55
C ASP A 33 9.04 -10.24 24.29
N LEU A 34 8.66 -10.46 23.02
CA LEU A 34 7.33 -10.94 22.66
C LEU A 34 7.04 -12.31 23.23
N ILE A 35 8.01 -13.25 23.15
CA ILE A 35 7.90 -14.60 23.73
C ILE A 35 7.71 -14.51 25.25
N LYS A 36 8.55 -13.73 25.95
CA LYS A 36 8.45 -13.55 27.41
C LYS A 36 7.10 -13.00 27.86
N LYS A 37 6.44 -12.19 27.02
CA LYS A 37 5.15 -11.56 27.30
C LYS A 37 3.96 -12.31 26.71
N ASP A 38 4.19 -13.47 26.09
CA ASP A 38 3.19 -14.27 25.36
C ASP A 38 2.36 -13.45 24.36
N VAL A 39 3.01 -12.48 23.66
CA VAL A 39 2.37 -11.70 22.60
C VAL A 39 2.52 -12.43 21.28
N ARG A 40 1.40 -12.82 20.70
CA ARG A 40 1.34 -13.63 19.48
C ARG A 40 1.04 -12.76 18.26
N PRO A 41 1.41 -13.19 17.04
CA PRO A 41 1.07 -12.46 15.82
C PRO A 41 -0.41 -12.12 15.68
N ARG A 42 -1.31 -13.04 16.08
CA ARG A 42 -2.77 -12.82 16.01
C ARG A 42 -3.30 -11.79 17.01
N ASP A 43 -2.56 -11.48 18.08
CA ASP A 43 -2.93 -10.40 19.02
C ASP A 43 -2.71 -9.02 18.38
N ILE A 44 -1.76 -8.93 17.44
CA ILE A 44 -1.42 -7.71 16.69
C ILE A 44 -2.20 -7.62 15.39
N MET A 45 -2.28 -8.71 14.61
CA MET A 45 -2.92 -8.76 13.29
C MET A 45 -4.45 -8.76 13.39
N THR A 46 -5.01 -7.72 13.98
CA THR A 46 -6.45 -7.51 14.10
C THR A 46 -7.02 -6.83 12.83
N LYS A 47 -8.34 -6.86 12.65
CA LYS A 47 -9.02 -6.14 11.58
C LYS A 47 -8.62 -4.67 11.53
N LYS A 48 -8.55 -4.00 12.69
CA LYS A 48 -8.14 -2.59 12.80
C LYS A 48 -6.68 -2.37 12.37
N ALA A 49 -5.80 -3.35 12.61
CA ALA A 49 -4.41 -3.29 12.15
C ALA A 49 -4.33 -3.33 10.62
N PHE A 50 -5.11 -4.18 9.98
CA PHE A 50 -5.22 -4.20 8.52
C PHE A 50 -5.85 -2.91 7.96
N GLU A 51 -6.86 -2.34 8.62
CA GLU A 51 -7.43 -1.05 8.24
C GLU A 51 -6.39 0.08 8.32
N ASN A 52 -5.54 0.11 9.36
CA ASN A 52 -4.40 1.03 9.45
C ASN A 52 -3.44 0.85 8.26
N ALA A 53 -3.09 -0.40 7.93
CA ALA A 53 -2.18 -0.69 6.84
C ALA A 53 -2.74 -0.27 5.46
N ILE A 54 -4.01 -0.58 5.19
CA ILE A 54 -4.68 -0.13 3.97
C ILE A 54 -4.71 1.40 3.90
N ARG A 55 -4.96 2.08 5.02
CA ARG A 55 -4.97 3.54 5.08
C ARG A 55 -3.61 4.14 4.74
N VAL A 56 -2.53 3.58 5.26
CA VAL A 56 -1.17 4.02 4.92
C VAL A 56 -0.86 3.76 3.44
N ASP A 57 -1.23 2.60 2.90
CA ASP A 57 -1.09 2.30 1.47
C ASP A 57 -1.82 3.36 0.61
N MET A 58 -3.08 3.67 0.95
CA MET A 58 -3.85 4.71 0.25
C MET A 58 -3.17 6.08 0.29
N ALA A 59 -2.60 6.43 1.42
CA ALA A 59 -1.93 7.71 1.64
C ALA A 59 -0.59 7.83 0.87
N LEU A 60 0.10 6.71 0.66
CA LEU A 60 1.34 6.62 -0.13
C LEU A 60 1.09 6.66 -1.65
N GLY A 61 -0.14 6.56 -2.10
CA GLY A 61 -0.50 6.50 -3.53
C GLY A 61 -0.98 5.14 -4.00
N GLY A 62 -1.01 4.17 -3.10
CA GLY A 62 -1.56 2.83 -3.32
C GLY A 62 -0.70 1.92 -4.19
N SER A 63 -0.82 0.63 -3.93
CA SER A 63 -0.24 -0.44 -4.76
C SER A 63 -1.28 -1.52 -5.02
N THR A 64 -1.41 -1.97 -6.28
CA THR A 64 -2.29 -3.10 -6.61
C THR A 64 -1.87 -4.39 -5.90
N ASN A 65 -0.57 -4.54 -5.62
CA ASN A 65 -0.02 -5.67 -4.85
C ASN A 65 -0.58 -5.75 -3.43
N THR A 66 -0.83 -4.62 -2.77
CA THR A 66 -1.39 -4.61 -1.41
C THR A 66 -2.81 -5.15 -1.38
N ALA A 67 -3.59 -4.94 -2.44
CA ALA A 67 -4.93 -5.49 -2.57
C ALA A 67 -4.96 -7.02 -2.75
N LEU A 68 -3.82 -7.63 -3.10
CA LEU A 68 -3.62 -9.07 -3.13
C LEU A 68 -3.03 -9.59 -1.81
N HIS A 69 -1.92 -9.00 -1.36
CA HIS A 69 -1.16 -9.52 -0.23
C HIS A 69 -1.80 -9.25 1.14
N ILE A 70 -2.40 -8.07 1.35
CA ILE A 70 -3.04 -7.77 2.64
C ILE A 70 -4.23 -8.70 2.92
N PRO A 71 -5.15 -8.99 1.97
CA PRO A 71 -6.19 -9.99 2.18
C PRO A 71 -5.66 -11.40 2.42
N ALA A 72 -4.59 -11.81 1.75
CA ALA A 72 -3.96 -13.12 1.97
C ALA A 72 -3.39 -13.24 3.39
N ILE A 73 -2.67 -12.23 3.87
CA ILE A 73 -2.14 -12.18 5.25
C ILE A 73 -3.30 -12.17 6.26
N ALA A 74 -4.35 -11.40 6.00
CA ALA A 74 -5.53 -11.34 6.86
C ALA A 74 -6.24 -12.70 6.95
N HIS A 75 -6.37 -13.42 5.83
CA HIS A 75 -6.93 -14.76 5.79
C HIS A 75 -6.15 -15.73 6.70
N GLU A 76 -4.82 -15.75 6.59
CA GLU A 76 -3.95 -16.58 7.45
C GLU A 76 -4.05 -16.19 8.93
N ALA A 77 -4.29 -14.92 9.22
CA ALA A 77 -4.55 -14.44 10.57
C ALA A 77 -5.97 -14.77 11.08
N GLY A 78 -6.85 -15.30 10.24
CA GLY A 78 -8.25 -15.58 10.56
C GLY A 78 -9.14 -14.32 10.51
N VAL A 79 -8.72 -13.27 9.80
CA VAL A 79 -9.43 -11.99 9.69
C VAL A 79 -10.09 -11.87 8.32
N SER A 80 -11.41 -11.68 8.29
CA SER A 80 -12.15 -11.40 7.06
C SER A 80 -11.92 -9.96 6.61
N LEU A 81 -11.38 -9.81 5.40
CA LEU A 81 -11.04 -8.51 4.79
C LEU A 81 -11.60 -8.45 3.36
N PRO A 82 -12.85 -8.05 3.18
CA PRO A 82 -13.47 -8.00 1.87
C PRO A 82 -12.89 -6.88 1.00
N LEU A 83 -12.82 -7.09 -0.31
CA LEU A 83 -12.21 -6.16 -1.26
C LEU A 83 -12.80 -4.75 -1.21
N ASN A 84 -14.11 -4.62 -0.98
CA ASN A 84 -14.79 -3.33 -0.89
C ASN A 84 -14.28 -2.43 0.28
N MET A 85 -13.55 -3.03 1.24
CA MET A 85 -12.93 -2.27 2.33
C MET A 85 -11.82 -1.35 1.81
N PHE A 86 -11.08 -1.77 0.79
CA PHE A 86 -10.07 -0.93 0.15
C PHE A 86 -10.71 0.35 -0.44
N ASP A 87 -11.83 0.21 -1.13
CA ASP A 87 -12.56 1.36 -1.69
C ASP A 87 -13.08 2.31 -0.59
N LYS A 88 -13.68 1.76 0.47
CA LYS A 88 -14.19 2.55 1.60
C LYS A 88 -13.08 3.34 2.30
N ILE A 89 -11.92 2.70 2.54
CA ILE A 89 -10.78 3.35 3.18
C ILE A 89 -10.15 4.37 2.23
N SER A 90 -10.04 4.06 0.94
CA SER A 90 -9.52 4.97 -0.08
C SER A 90 -10.31 6.27 -0.15
N ARG A 91 -11.64 6.19 -0.19
CA ARG A 91 -12.54 7.37 -0.23
C ARG A 91 -12.37 8.31 0.96
N THR A 92 -11.92 7.80 2.10
CA THR A 92 -11.78 8.55 3.36
C THR A 92 -10.33 8.89 3.71
N THR A 93 -9.36 8.50 2.88
CA THR A 93 -7.93 8.69 3.13
C THR A 93 -7.32 9.53 2.01
N PRO A 94 -6.86 10.75 2.28
CA PRO A 94 -6.17 11.55 1.28
C PRO A 94 -4.82 10.94 0.92
N GLN A 95 -4.42 11.09 -0.35
CA GLN A 95 -3.07 10.78 -0.80
C GLN A 95 -2.13 11.91 -0.40
N ILE A 96 -1.22 11.66 0.53
CA ILE A 96 -0.29 12.65 1.09
C ILE A 96 1.17 12.46 0.64
N CYS A 97 1.45 11.37 -0.08
CA CYS A 97 2.75 11.12 -0.71
C CYS A 97 2.58 10.83 -2.20
N SER A 98 3.62 11.07 -3.00
CA SER A 98 3.59 10.87 -4.46
C SER A 98 4.75 10.00 -4.92
N VAL A 99 4.68 8.71 -4.58
CA VAL A 99 5.77 7.74 -4.76
C VAL A 99 5.72 7.08 -6.13
N ARG A 100 6.89 6.89 -6.75
CA ARG A 100 7.05 6.16 -8.02
C ARG A 100 6.44 4.75 -7.97
N PRO A 101 5.96 4.23 -9.11
CA PRO A 101 5.98 4.79 -10.47
C PRO A 101 4.83 5.78 -10.75
N GLY A 102 3.90 6.00 -9.83
CA GLY A 102 2.74 6.89 -10.00
C GLY A 102 2.97 8.34 -9.56
N GLY A 103 4.15 8.66 -9.07
CA GLY A 103 4.56 9.96 -8.58
C GLY A 103 6.05 10.22 -8.82
N GLU A 104 6.61 11.24 -8.18
CA GLU A 104 7.98 11.71 -8.41
C GLU A 104 8.98 11.18 -7.38
N ASP A 105 8.55 10.98 -6.13
CA ASP A 105 9.42 10.62 -5.02
C ASP A 105 9.78 9.13 -5.05
N PHE A 106 10.96 8.80 -4.51
CA PHE A 106 11.37 7.43 -4.21
C PHE A 106 10.99 7.06 -2.77
N ILE A 107 10.99 5.76 -2.46
CA ILE A 107 10.78 5.29 -1.08
C ILE A 107 11.90 5.79 -0.13
N GLU A 108 13.07 6.08 -0.66
CA GLU A 108 14.19 6.70 0.04
C GLU A 108 13.86 8.12 0.52
N ASP A 109 13.14 8.89 -0.29
CA ASP A 109 12.70 10.24 0.09
C ASP A 109 11.72 10.17 1.25
N ILE A 110 10.81 9.17 1.24
CA ILE A 110 9.92 8.89 2.38
C ILE A 110 10.72 8.53 3.63
N GLU A 111 11.77 7.71 3.51
CA GLU A 111 12.64 7.36 4.63
C GLU A 111 13.28 8.60 5.25
N TYR A 112 13.86 9.48 4.45
CA TYR A 112 14.48 10.72 4.93
C TYR A 112 13.46 11.74 5.45
N ALA A 113 12.24 11.72 4.95
CA ALA A 113 11.16 12.55 5.46
C ALA A 113 10.60 12.08 6.82
N GLY A 114 11.04 10.91 7.32
CA GLY A 114 10.63 10.38 8.62
C GLY A 114 9.94 9.02 8.56
N GLY A 115 9.85 8.41 7.37
CA GLY A 115 9.36 7.05 7.14
C GLY A 115 7.87 6.86 7.42
N ILE A 116 7.47 5.62 7.58
CA ILE A 116 6.09 5.25 7.91
C ILE A 116 5.60 5.90 9.22
N PRO A 117 6.41 6.06 10.28
CA PRO A 117 5.98 6.79 11.48
C PRO A 117 5.51 8.22 11.19
N ALA A 118 6.18 8.94 10.28
CA ALA A 118 5.77 10.30 9.89
C ALA A 118 4.47 10.28 9.07
N VAL A 119 4.27 9.31 8.18
CA VAL A 119 3.00 9.11 7.46
C VAL A 119 1.86 8.83 8.45
N LEU A 120 2.07 7.95 9.42
CA LEU A 120 1.10 7.66 10.48
C LEU A 120 0.77 8.91 11.30
N LYS A 121 1.77 9.76 11.58
CA LYS A 121 1.58 11.03 12.30
C LYS A 121 0.66 11.99 11.55
N GLU A 122 0.84 12.15 10.26
CA GLU A 122 -0.07 12.99 9.45
C GLU A 122 -1.50 12.42 9.43
N LEU A 123 -1.63 11.10 9.44
CA LEU A 123 -2.92 10.40 9.45
C LEU A 123 -3.51 10.17 10.84
N ARG A 124 -2.92 10.68 11.93
CA ARG A 124 -3.21 10.31 13.32
C ARG A 124 -4.69 10.28 13.71
N SER A 125 -5.48 11.21 13.18
CA SER A 125 -6.93 11.29 13.46
C SER A 125 -7.74 10.14 12.86
N LYS A 126 -7.12 9.33 11.99
CA LYS A 126 -7.74 8.22 11.26
C LYS A 126 -7.13 6.86 11.61
N ILE A 127 -6.08 6.84 12.44
CA ILE A 127 -5.31 5.64 12.80
C ILE A 127 -5.78 5.11 14.15
N TYR A 128 -6.07 3.82 14.21
CA TYR A 128 -6.37 3.13 15.46
C TYR A 128 -5.11 2.96 16.31
N ASP A 129 -5.25 3.16 17.63
CA ASP A 129 -4.18 2.89 18.58
C ASP A 129 -4.14 1.39 18.91
N LEU A 130 -3.10 0.70 18.48
CA LEU A 130 -2.97 -0.76 18.56
C LEU A 130 -1.56 -1.12 19.01
N GLN A 131 -1.43 -2.29 19.65
CA GLN A 131 -0.15 -2.85 20.01
C GLN A 131 0.64 -3.27 18.79
N THR A 132 1.97 -3.14 18.86
CA THR A 132 2.91 -3.52 17.80
C THR A 132 4.00 -4.46 18.35
N VAL A 133 4.79 -5.07 17.47
CA VAL A 133 5.87 -6.01 17.84
C VAL A 133 6.97 -5.41 18.70
N ASN A 134 7.13 -4.09 18.75
CA ASN A 134 8.06 -3.43 19.65
C ASN A 134 7.45 -3.13 21.03
N LEU A 135 6.28 -3.70 21.34
CA LEU A 135 5.52 -3.52 22.59
C LEU A 135 5.13 -2.06 22.89
N LYS A 136 5.14 -1.21 21.85
CA LYS A 136 4.59 0.14 21.89
C LYS A 136 3.22 0.17 21.20
N SER A 137 2.36 1.09 21.61
CA SER A 137 1.14 1.36 20.85
C SER A 137 1.45 2.22 19.62
N THR A 138 0.61 2.12 18.59
CA THR A 138 0.72 2.93 17.37
C THR A 138 0.73 4.43 17.71
N HIS A 139 -0.10 4.89 18.64
CA HIS A 139 -0.11 6.29 19.04
C HIS A 139 1.17 6.72 19.81
N LYS A 140 1.83 5.79 20.50
CA LYS A 140 3.14 6.08 21.11
C LYS A 140 4.19 6.30 20.03
N ILE A 141 4.18 5.50 18.96
CA ILE A 141 5.04 5.69 17.79
C ILE A 141 4.75 7.04 17.12
N ILE A 142 3.49 7.36 16.88
CA ILE A 142 3.05 8.63 16.27
C ILE A 142 3.54 9.85 17.08
N ARG A 143 3.50 9.79 18.42
CA ARG A 143 3.97 10.91 19.27
C ARG A 143 5.46 11.19 19.12
N SER A 144 6.27 10.15 18.96
CA SER A 144 7.73 10.31 18.78
C SER A 144 8.15 10.61 17.34
N ALA A 145 7.26 10.39 16.37
CA ALA A 145 7.56 10.61 14.96
C ALA A 145 7.73 12.09 14.63
N VAL A 146 8.61 12.38 13.69
CA VAL A 146 8.82 13.73 13.14
C VAL A 146 8.70 13.67 11.64
N ASN A 147 7.88 14.55 11.06
CA ASN A 147 7.87 14.79 9.62
C ASN A 147 8.93 15.81 9.30
N GLN A 148 10.04 15.38 8.69
CA GLN A 148 11.21 16.22 8.40
C GLN A 148 11.10 16.92 7.04
N ASN A 149 10.22 16.44 6.16
CA ASN A 149 10.01 17.05 4.85
C ASN A 149 8.52 17.06 4.46
N PRO A 150 7.82 18.18 4.74
CA PRO A 150 6.40 18.33 4.40
C PRO A 150 6.08 18.43 2.90
N GLU A 151 7.08 18.53 2.02
CA GLU A 151 6.86 18.46 0.57
C GLU A 151 6.74 17.00 0.11
N VAL A 152 7.47 16.08 0.74
CA VAL A 152 7.44 14.63 0.45
C VAL A 152 6.28 13.95 1.18
N ILE A 153 6.13 14.18 2.48
CA ILE A 153 4.98 13.70 3.29
C ILE A 153 4.12 14.91 3.63
N ARG A 154 3.12 15.19 2.82
CA ARG A 154 2.28 16.38 2.97
C ARG A 154 1.33 16.29 4.15
N PRO A 155 1.09 17.38 4.87
CA PRO A 155 -0.04 17.46 5.79
C PRO A 155 -1.35 17.17 5.07
N ILE A 156 -2.34 16.57 5.76
CA ILE A 156 -3.66 16.24 5.18
C ILE A 156 -4.29 17.45 4.47
N ALA A 157 -4.16 18.65 5.04
CA ALA A 157 -4.72 19.88 4.45
C ALA A 157 -4.09 20.25 3.09
N LYS A 158 -2.89 19.74 2.78
CA LYS A 158 -2.16 19.98 1.53
C LYS A 158 -1.95 18.69 0.71
N ALA A 159 -2.79 17.69 0.91
CA ALA A 159 -2.69 16.41 0.22
C ALA A 159 -2.68 16.56 -1.31
N PHE A 160 -1.98 15.69 -2.00
CA PHE A 160 -1.95 15.63 -3.47
C PHE A 160 -3.34 15.35 -4.06
N LYS A 161 -4.10 14.43 -3.42
CA LYS A 161 -5.48 14.07 -3.80
C LYS A 161 -6.33 13.87 -2.55
N LYS A 162 -7.63 14.17 -2.66
CA LYS A 162 -8.59 14.04 -1.55
C LYS A 162 -8.89 12.58 -1.20
N GLN A 163 -8.60 11.65 -2.11
CA GLN A 163 -8.83 10.21 -1.97
C GLN A 163 -7.53 9.45 -2.16
N GLY A 164 -7.50 8.20 -1.70
CA GLY A 164 -6.35 7.31 -1.79
C GLY A 164 -6.04 6.84 -3.21
N GLY A 165 -4.89 6.20 -3.36
CA GLY A 165 -4.34 5.85 -4.67
C GLY A 165 -5.02 4.68 -5.38
N ILE A 166 -5.91 3.91 -4.71
CA ILE A 166 -6.59 2.75 -5.28
C ILE A 166 -8.10 2.96 -5.29
N ALA A 167 -8.78 2.45 -6.32
CA ALA A 167 -10.22 2.28 -6.34
C ALA A 167 -10.59 0.83 -6.69
N VAL A 168 -11.74 0.38 -6.23
CA VAL A 168 -12.34 -0.90 -6.63
C VAL A 168 -13.45 -0.63 -7.61
N LEU A 169 -13.36 -1.24 -8.78
CA LEU A 169 -14.33 -1.13 -9.87
C LEU A 169 -15.16 -2.40 -9.95
N TYR A 170 -16.43 -2.26 -10.31
CA TYR A 170 -17.35 -3.37 -10.54
C TYR A 170 -17.99 -3.24 -11.91
N GLY A 171 -18.26 -4.37 -12.55
CA GLY A 171 -18.89 -4.42 -13.86
C GLY A 171 -19.16 -5.84 -14.31
N ASN A 172 -19.75 -5.99 -15.51
CA ASN A 172 -20.09 -7.30 -16.06
C ASN A 172 -18.88 -8.20 -16.35
N ILE A 173 -17.68 -7.63 -16.47
CA ILE A 173 -16.42 -8.39 -16.63
C ILE A 173 -15.75 -8.63 -15.27
N ALA A 174 -16.03 -7.79 -14.27
CA ALA A 174 -15.43 -7.83 -12.93
C ALA A 174 -16.55 -7.80 -11.88
N THR A 175 -17.37 -8.84 -11.81
CA THR A 175 -18.51 -8.96 -10.89
C THR A 175 -18.08 -8.94 -9.43
N ASP A 176 -16.94 -9.56 -9.13
CA ASP A 176 -16.36 -9.63 -7.77
C ASP A 176 -15.43 -8.46 -7.45
N GLY A 177 -15.23 -7.59 -8.43
CA GLY A 177 -14.41 -6.40 -8.32
C GLY A 177 -13.07 -6.50 -9.07
N ALA A 178 -12.55 -5.34 -9.44
CA ALA A 178 -11.23 -5.15 -10.04
C ALA A 178 -10.53 -3.98 -9.37
N ILE A 179 -9.21 -4.05 -9.28
CA ILE A 179 -8.39 -3.00 -8.67
C ILE A 179 -7.80 -2.09 -9.76
N VAL A 180 -7.93 -0.80 -9.54
CA VAL A 180 -7.21 0.21 -10.34
C VAL A 180 -6.38 1.11 -9.45
N LYS A 181 -5.13 1.35 -9.86
CA LYS A 181 -4.27 2.37 -9.26
C LYS A 181 -4.67 3.74 -9.83
N GLN A 182 -5.73 4.33 -9.28
CA GLN A 182 -6.26 5.62 -9.75
C GLN A 182 -5.28 6.78 -9.59
N SER A 183 -4.27 6.65 -8.71
CA SER A 183 -3.21 7.64 -8.56
C SER A 183 -2.35 7.79 -9.81
N ALA A 184 -2.24 6.73 -10.64
CA ALA A 184 -1.45 6.68 -11.86
C ALA A 184 -2.30 6.81 -13.14
N VAL A 185 -3.61 7.01 -13.02
CA VAL A 185 -4.50 7.22 -14.18
C VAL A 185 -4.55 8.69 -14.53
N ALA A 186 -4.26 9.03 -15.79
CA ALA A 186 -4.41 10.39 -16.31
C ALA A 186 -5.89 10.82 -16.27
N LEU A 187 -6.14 12.11 -16.01
CA LEU A 187 -7.50 12.61 -15.80
C LEU A 187 -8.44 12.34 -16.99
N GLU A 188 -7.93 12.48 -18.20
CA GLU A 188 -8.65 12.20 -19.45
C GLU A 188 -8.96 10.72 -19.64
N MET A 189 -8.24 9.82 -18.96
CA MET A 189 -8.44 8.38 -19.02
C MET A 189 -9.36 7.84 -17.91
N MET A 190 -9.83 8.69 -16.99
CA MET A 190 -10.79 8.28 -15.93
C MET A 190 -12.12 7.76 -16.49
N LYS A 191 -12.47 8.17 -17.72
CA LYS A 191 -13.57 7.61 -18.50
C LYS A 191 -13.05 7.32 -19.90
N PHE A 192 -13.04 6.05 -20.28
CA PHE A 192 -12.54 5.63 -21.58
C PHE A 192 -13.45 4.56 -22.19
N LYS A 193 -13.63 4.64 -23.51
CA LYS A 193 -14.34 3.64 -24.31
C LYS A 193 -13.53 3.37 -25.57
N GLY A 194 -13.22 2.10 -25.81
CA GLY A 194 -12.43 1.70 -26.97
C GLY A 194 -12.68 0.25 -27.38
N LYS A 195 -12.21 -0.12 -28.58
CA LYS A 195 -12.26 -1.49 -29.06
C LYS A 195 -11.24 -2.33 -28.30
N ALA A 196 -11.67 -3.43 -27.69
CA ALA A 196 -10.79 -4.36 -26.98
C ALA A 196 -9.91 -5.15 -27.97
N VAL A 197 -8.64 -5.33 -27.60
CA VAL A 197 -7.69 -6.25 -28.23
C VAL A 197 -7.20 -7.19 -27.15
N CYS A 198 -7.52 -8.48 -27.26
CA CYS A 198 -7.23 -9.49 -26.24
C CYS A 198 -5.97 -10.28 -26.63
N PHE A 199 -5.16 -10.57 -25.63
CA PHE A 199 -3.98 -11.43 -25.69
C PHE A 199 -4.04 -12.48 -24.58
N ASP A 200 -3.50 -13.66 -24.83
CA ASP A 200 -3.51 -14.78 -23.88
C ASP A 200 -2.21 -14.89 -23.08
N SER A 201 -1.25 -13.95 -23.29
CA SER A 201 -0.07 -13.80 -22.46
C SER A 201 0.50 -12.39 -22.56
N GLU A 202 1.29 -12.00 -21.59
CA GLU A 202 2.03 -10.71 -21.57
C GLU A 202 3.01 -10.62 -22.76
N GLU A 203 3.74 -11.71 -23.08
CA GLU A 203 4.68 -11.77 -24.18
C GLU A 203 4.00 -11.52 -25.53
N ALA A 204 2.81 -12.11 -25.73
CA ALA A 204 2.02 -11.91 -26.95
C ALA A 204 1.57 -10.44 -27.08
N ALA A 205 1.14 -9.83 -25.98
CA ALA A 205 0.77 -8.44 -25.91
C ALA A 205 1.98 -7.53 -26.22
N MET A 206 3.10 -7.73 -25.52
CA MET A 206 4.33 -6.95 -25.71
C MET A 206 4.84 -7.05 -27.15
N LYS A 207 4.89 -8.24 -27.75
CA LYS A 207 5.29 -8.44 -29.14
C LYS A 207 4.43 -7.61 -30.12
N LYS A 208 3.13 -7.53 -29.88
CA LYS A 208 2.20 -6.76 -30.74
C LYS A 208 2.33 -5.26 -30.52
N ILE A 209 2.50 -4.81 -29.27
CA ILE A 209 2.70 -3.40 -28.91
C ILE A 209 4.01 -2.89 -29.54
N MET A 210 5.12 -3.60 -29.32
CA MET A 210 6.43 -3.23 -29.87
C MET A 210 6.47 -3.24 -31.40
N ALA A 211 5.65 -4.08 -32.04
CA ALA A 211 5.50 -4.10 -33.50
C ALA A 211 4.56 -2.99 -34.06
N GLY A 212 4.05 -2.07 -33.21
CA GLY A 212 3.12 -1.00 -33.61
C GLY A 212 1.76 -1.49 -34.11
N LYS A 213 1.37 -2.72 -33.75
CA LYS A 213 0.11 -3.34 -34.21
C LYS A 213 -1.08 -3.05 -33.29
N VAL A 214 -0.84 -2.43 -32.15
CA VAL A 214 -1.89 -1.89 -31.27
C VAL A 214 -2.06 -0.40 -31.62
N LYS A 215 -3.30 -0.02 -31.92
CA LYS A 215 -3.61 1.35 -32.38
C LYS A 215 -4.14 2.22 -31.25
N ALA A 216 -3.96 3.53 -31.37
CA ALA A 216 -4.58 4.49 -30.46
C ALA A 216 -6.10 4.26 -30.37
N GLY A 217 -6.67 4.43 -29.17
CA GLY A 217 -8.09 4.20 -28.93
C GLY A 217 -8.47 2.73 -28.66
N GLN A 218 -7.53 1.80 -28.68
CA GLN A 218 -7.78 0.42 -28.32
C GLN A 218 -7.53 0.17 -26.81
N VAL A 219 -8.26 -0.80 -26.25
CA VAL A 219 -8.06 -1.30 -24.86
C VAL A 219 -7.35 -2.64 -24.97
N VAL A 220 -6.14 -2.71 -24.43
CA VAL A 220 -5.36 -3.95 -24.32
C VAL A 220 -5.87 -4.76 -23.16
N ILE A 221 -6.24 -6.02 -23.41
CA ILE A 221 -6.65 -6.97 -22.39
C ILE A 221 -5.70 -8.16 -22.46
N VAL A 222 -4.99 -8.43 -21.37
CA VAL A 222 -4.15 -9.61 -21.20
C VAL A 222 -4.91 -10.60 -20.32
N ARG A 223 -5.05 -11.83 -20.79
CA ARG A 223 -5.79 -12.91 -20.12
C ARG A 223 -4.83 -13.94 -19.56
N TYR A 224 -5.34 -14.73 -18.59
CA TYR A 224 -4.63 -15.88 -18.00
C TYR A 224 -3.34 -15.53 -17.23
N GLU A 225 -3.11 -14.27 -16.96
CA GLU A 225 -2.04 -13.78 -16.11
C GLU A 225 -2.51 -13.62 -14.66
N GLY A 226 -1.58 -13.71 -13.72
CA GLY A 226 -1.85 -13.57 -12.30
C GLY A 226 -1.12 -14.62 -11.46
N PRO A 227 -1.42 -14.76 -10.14
CA PRO A 227 -0.65 -15.61 -9.23
C PRO A 227 -0.59 -17.11 -9.58
N LYS A 228 -1.50 -17.59 -10.45
CA LYS A 228 -1.51 -18.97 -10.94
C LYS A 228 -1.13 -19.08 -12.41
N GLY A 229 -0.97 -18.00 -13.12
CA GLY A 229 -0.72 -17.95 -14.57
C GLY A 229 0.61 -17.32 -14.95
N GLY A 230 1.28 -16.65 -14.01
CA GLY A 230 2.59 -16.03 -14.22
C GLY A 230 3.67 -16.64 -13.36
#